data_c71b9e57464fdf3ac97f9405118d29d7
#
_entry.id   c71b9e57464fdf3ac97f9405118d29d7
#
_cell.length_a   1.000
_cell.length_b   1.000
_cell.length_c   1.000
_cell.angle_alpha   90.00
_cell.angle_beta   90.00
_cell.angle_gamma   90.00
#
_symmetry.space_group_name_H-M   'P 1'
#
loop_
_entity.id
_entity.type
_entity.pdbx_description
1 polymer ?
#
loop_
_entity_poly.entity_id
_entity_poly.type
_entity_poly.pdbx_seq_one_letter_code
_entity_poly.pdbx_strand_id
1 'polypeptide(L)'
;ISLSSGVPYLASAASLDASLIRSIQKFVRISDRDPKAPVFLTHPEGLGKIVEALEIELEGRIVVNEYVESVLAEGEKWVVVGRKSNYEADSVILTTPSYVSASIVETMNNKLAELLGSIRYASMAFVVFAFPSKDICPFDGSGFLVAKSEGLLMTACSWSSSKWEHLGNRDLTFLRVSAGRFDDDRVLHLDDDELISTLLGELSL
;
A
#
# COMPACT_ATOMS: atom_id res chain seq x y z
N ILE A 1 -12.09 -2.58 4.66
CA ILE A 1 -12.46 -2.73 3.23
C ILE A 1 -13.16 -4.07 3.08
N SER A 2 -14.34 -4.07 2.46
CA SER A 2 -15.05 -5.32 2.20
C SER A 2 -14.34 -6.12 1.09
N LEU A 3 -14.46 -7.44 1.12
CA LEU A 3 -13.90 -8.31 0.07
C LEU A 3 -14.45 -7.93 -1.32
N SER A 4 -15.74 -7.58 -1.40
CA SER A 4 -16.40 -7.18 -2.63
C SER A 4 -15.88 -5.85 -3.20
N SER A 5 -15.43 -4.92 -2.36
CA SER A 5 -14.90 -3.62 -2.80
C SER A 5 -13.40 -3.66 -3.08
N GLY A 6 -12.65 -4.40 -2.27
CA GLY A 6 -11.19 -4.45 -2.38
C GLY A 6 -10.69 -5.47 -3.40
N VAL A 7 -11.34 -6.63 -3.47
CA VAL A 7 -10.93 -7.75 -4.34
C VAL A 7 -12.17 -8.45 -4.91
N PRO A 8 -12.94 -7.78 -5.80
CA PRO A 8 -14.25 -8.26 -6.25
C PRO A 8 -14.21 -9.65 -6.90
N TYR A 9 -13.13 -10.01 -7.60
CA TYR A 9 -12.99 -11.35 -8.19
C TYR A 9 -12.88 -12.45 -7.13
N LEU A 10 -12.26 -12.19 -5.97
CA LEU A 10 -12.22 -13.13 -4.85
C LEU A 10 -13.59 -13.25 -4.18
N ALA A 11 -14.34 -12.15 -4.08
CA ALA A 11 -15.71 -12.19 -3.58
C ALA A 11 -16.61 -13.04 -4.48
N SER A 12 -16.50 -12.88 -5.80
CA SER A 12 -17.19 -13.69 -6.78
C SER A 12 -16.77 -15.16 -6.71
N ALA A 13 -15.47 -15.44 -6.57
CA ALA A 13 -14.98 -16.80 -6.38
C ALA A 13 -15.52 -17.44 -5.10
N ALA A 14 -15.52 -16.71 -3.98
CA ALA A 14 -16.03 -17.21 -2.70
C ALA A 14 -17.52 -17.56 -2.71
N SER A 15 -18.30 -16.97 -3.62
CA SER A 15 -19.74 -17.28 -3.78
C SER A 15 -20.02 -18.53 -4.59
N LEU A 16 -19.05 -19.07 -5.33
CA LEU A 16 -19.25 -20.20 -6.27
C LEU A 16 -18.97 -21.58 -5.67
N ASP A 17 -18.14 -21.67 -4.65
CA ASP A 17 -17.74 -22.93 -4.04
C ASP A 17 -17.33 -22.69 -2.58
N ALA A 18 -17.60 -23.66 -1.69
CA ALA A 18 -17.17 -23.61 -0.31
C ALA A 18 -15.62 -23.57 -0.15
N SER A 19 -14.89 -24.01 -1.19
CA SER A 19 -13.43 -23.94 -1.26
C SER A 19 -13.01 -22.80 -2.20
N LEU A 20 -12.47 -21.71 -1.64
CA LEU A 20 -11.93 -20.59 -2.40
C LEU A 20 -10.83 -21.05 -3.39
N ILE A 21 -9.99 -22.02 -3.00
CA ILE A 21 -8.93 -22.56 -3.86
C ILE A 21 -9.53 -23.22 -5.11
N ARG A 22 -10.56 -24.05 -4.95
CA ARG A 22 -11.24 -24.71 -6.09
C ARG A 22 -11.90 -23.68 -7.00
N SER A 23 -12.54 -22.67 -6.43
CA SER A 23 -13.15 -21.60 -7.20
C SER A 23 -12.13 -20.81 -8.00
N ILE A 24 -11.03 -20.38 -7.39
CA ILE A 24 -9.97 -19.65 -8.08
C ILE A 24 -9.35 -20.48 -9.20
N GLN A 25 -9.12 -21.78 -8.98
CA GLN A 25 -8.61 -22.67 -10.03
C GLN A 25 -9.53 -22.73 -11.25
N LYS A 26 -10.86 -22.67 -11.04
CA LYS A 26 -11.82 -22.59 -12.14
C LYS A 26 -11.70 -21.26 -12.90
N PHE A 27 -11.57 -20.14 -12.18
CA PHE A 27 -11.38 -18.81 -12.77
C PHE A 27 -10.09 -18.71 -13.58
N VAL A 28 -8.98 -19.20 -13.04
CA VAL A 28 -7.68 -19.17 -13.74
C VAL A 28 -7.70 -19.97 -15.04
N ARG A 29 -8.44 -21.09 -15.08
CA ARG A 29 -8.58 -21.91 -16.28
C ARG A 29 -9.41 -21.24 -17.39
N ILE A 30 -10.25 -20.27 -17.05
CA ILE A 30 -11.13 -19.54 -18.00
C ILE A 30 -10.43 -18.26 -18.49
N SER A 31 -9.36 -17.84 -17.87
CA SER A 31 -8.62 -16.63 -18.21
C SER A 31 -7.76 -16.86 -19.46
N ASP A 32 -7.95 -16.06 -20.51
CA ASP A 32 -7.09 -16.00 -21.70
C ASP A 32 -5.70 -15.40 -21.42
N ARG A 33 -5.34 -15.22 -20.15
CA ARG A 33 -4.06 -14.64 -19.75
C ARG A 33 -2.93 -15.62 -20.06
N ASP A 34 -1.87 -15.13 -20.73
CA ASP A 34 -0.64 -15.90 -20.88
C ASP A 34 -0.12 -16.33 -19.49
N PRO A 35 -0.02 -17.66 -19.25
CA PRO A 35 0.47 -18.18 -17.96
C PRO A 35 1.89 -17.72 -17.61
N LYS A 36 2.67 -17.30 -18.62
CA LYS A 36 4.05 -16.81 -18.46
C LYS A 36 4.13 -15.29 -18.26
N ALA A 37 3.03 -14.58 -18.47
CA ALA A 37 3.02 -13.14 -18.24
C ALA A 37 3.21 -12.82 -16.75
N PRO A 38 4.12 -11.87 -16.40
CA PRO A 38 4.33 -11.52 -15.02
C PRO A 38 3.06 -10.92 -14.41
N VAL A 39 2.72 -11.33 -13.19
CA VAL A 39 1.57 -10.79 -12.43
C VAL A 39 1.88 -9.42 -11.90
N PHE A 40 3.12 -9.19 -11.50
CA PHE A 40 3.62 -7.93 -10.95
C PHE A 40 4.88 -7.52 -11.68
N LEU A 41 5.04 -6.22 -11.81
CA LEU A 41 6.25 -5.60 -12.36
C LEU A 41 6.87 -4.70 -11.30
N THR A 42 8.18 -4.59 -11.33
CA THR A 42 8.96 -3.66 -10.52
C THR A 42 10.15 -3.16 -11.34
N HIS A 43 10.75 -2.07 -10.90
CA HIS A 43 12.02 -1.59 -11.46
C HIS A 43 13.18 -2.14 -10.61
N PRO A 44 14.29 -2.60 -11.21
CA PRO A 44 15.45 -3.13 -10.46
C PRO A 44 16.06 -2.15 -9.45
N GLU A 45 15.98 -0.85 -9.74
CA GLU A 45 16.43 0.23 -8.84
C GLU A 45 15.32 0.77 -7.94
N GLY A 46 14.15 0.12 -7.90
CA GLY A 46 13.00 0.50 -7.08
C GLY A 46 11.96 1.35 -7.84
N LEU A 47 10.75 1.38 -7.28
CA LEU A 47 9.63 2.12 -7.88
C LEU A 47 9.80 3.65 -7.84
N GLY A 48 10.75 4.17 -7.05
CA GLY A 48 11.13 5.58 -7.08
C GLY A 48 11.52 6.08 -8.46
N LYS A 49 12.01 5.18 -9.34
CA LYS A 49 12.34 5.53 -10.73
C LYS A 49 11.16 6.03 -11.55
N ILE A 50 9.94 5.62 -11.20
CA ILE A 50 8.73 6.17 -11.83
C ILE A 50 8.56 7.63 -11.43
N VAL A 51 8.79 7.96 -10.16
CA VAL A 51 8.70 9.34 -9.65
C VAL A 51 9.77 10.20 -10.32
N GLU A 52 11.03 9.72 -10.36
CA GLU A 52 12.13 10.44 -11.03
C GLU A 52 11.82 10.73 -12.51
N ALA A 53 11.27 9.76 -13.23
CA ALA A 53 10.89 9.96 -14.63
C ALA A 53 9.77 11.00 -14.79
N LEU A 54 8.78 11.00 -13.89
CA LEU A 54 7.70 11.99 -13.88
C LEU A 54 8.22 13.39 -13.50
N GLU A 55 9.18 13.48 -12.58
CA GLU A 55 9.81 14.75 -12.21
C GLU A 55 10.52 15.38 -13.41
N ILE A 56 11.21 14.59 -14.22
CA ILE A 56 11.87 15.06 -15.46
C ILE A 56 10.83 15.59 -16.45
N GLU A 57 9.74 14.87 -16.70
CA GLU A 57 8.66 15.27 -17.61
C GLU A 57 7.91 16.54 -17.13
N LEU A 58 7.85 16.74 -15.82
CA LEU A 58 7.14 17.84 -15.17
C LEU A 58 8.07 18.95 -14.70
N GLU A 59 9.32 19.01 -15.19
CA GLU A 59 10.30 20.02 -14.78
C GLU A 59 9.73 21.44 -14.88
N GLY A 60 9.89 22.21 -13.78
CA GLY A 60 9.36 23.56 -13.67
C GLY A 60 7.85 23.66 -13.38
N ARG A 61 7.14 22.53 -13.29
CA ARG A 61 5.69 22.49 -12.96
C ARG A 61 5.42 21.91 -11.57
N ILE A 62 6.45 21.43 -10.87
CA ILE A 62 6.33 20.85 -9.54
C ILE A 62 6.72 21.90 -8.50
N VAL A 63 5.83 22.16 -7.57
CA VAL A 63 6.09 23.01 -6.40
C VAL A 63 6.19 22.12 -5.18
N VAL A 64 7.38 22.03 -4.59
CA VAL A 64 7.65 21.27 -3.37
C VAL A 64 7.72 22.18 -2.15
N ASN A 65 7.58 21.59 -0.96
CA ASN A 65 7.61 22.32 0.31
C ASN A 65 6.54 23.43 0.41
N GLU A 66 5.40 23.20 -0.26
CA GLU A 66 4.21 24.04 -0.18
C GLU A 66 3.11 23.28 0.54
N TYR A 67 2.61 23.85 1.61
CA TYR A 67 1.49 23.29 2.36
C TYR A 67 0.21 23.90 1.86
N VAL A 68 -0.70 23.08 1.33
CA VAL A 68 -2.02 23.52 0.88
C VAL A 68 -2.97 23.55 2.07
N GLU A 69 -3.55 24.73 2.32
CA GLU A 69 -4.46 24.97 3.45
C GLU A 69 -5.92 24.81 3.04
N SER A 70 -6.30 25.26 1.84
CA SER A 70 -7.67 25.13 1.36
C SER A 70 -7.75 25.21 -0.17
N VAL A 71 -8.92 24.88 -0.69
CA VAL A 71 -9.31 25.09 -2.09
C VAL A 71 -10.63 25.86 -2.10
N LEU A 72 -10.69 26.94 -2.84
CA LEU A 72 -11.84 27.81 -2.94
C LEU A 72 -12.32 27.91 -4.39
N ALA A 73 -13.63 28.09 -4.59
CA ALA A 73 -14.19 28.38 -5.90
C ALA A 73 -14.31 29.89 -6.04
N GLU A 74 -13.70 30.47 -7.06
CA GLU A 74 -13.78 31.89 -7.39
C GLU A 74 -14.26 32.10 -8.85
N GLY A 75 -15.56 32.36 -9.02
CA GLY A 75 -16.17 32.40 -10.33
C GLY A 75 -16.11 31.09 -11.07
N GLU A 76 -15.46 31.06 -12.24
CA GLU A 76 -15.24 29.85 -13.04
C GLU A 76 -13.89 29.14 -12.74
N LYS A 77 -13.12 29.66 -11.80
CA LYS A 77 -11.77 29.18 -11.45
C LYS A 77 -11.76 28.57 -10.05
N TRP A 78 -10.71 27.82 -9.79
CA TRP A 78 -10.35 27.33 -8.47
C TRP A 78 -9.11 28.07 -7.97
N VAL A 79 -9.10 28.42 -6.70
CA VAL A 79 -7.92 28.97 -6.02
C VAL A 79 -7.45 27.95 -5.00
N VAL A 80 -6.24 27.44 -5.19
CA VAL A 80 -5.54 26.61 -4.22
C VAL A 80 -4.75 27.53 -3.31
N VAL A 81 -5.12 27.59 -2.04
CA VAL A 81 -4.50 28.45 -1.04
C VAL A 81 -3.36 27.68 -0.39
N GLY A 82 -2.15 28.11 -0.64
CA GLY A 82 -0.94 27.58 0.00
C GLY A 82 -0.40 28.54 1.04
N ARG A 83 0.48 28.04 1.93
CA ARG A 83 1.13 28.89 2.94
C ARG A 83 2.01 29.98 2.38
N LYS A 84 2.64 29.71 1.24
CA LYS A 84 3.57 30.66 0.60
C LYS A 84 2.93 31.40 -0.55
N SER A 85 2.06 30.73 -1.30
CA SER A 85 1.48 31.27 -2.53
C SER A 85 0.10 30.69 -2.78
N ASN A 86 -0.72 31.46 -3.52
CA ASN A 86 -1.99 30.99 -4.06
C ASN A 86 -1.82 30.63 -5.54
N TYR A 87 -2.57 29.63 -5.98
CA TYR A 87 -2.51 29.13 -7.36
C TYR A 87 -3.90 29.07 -7.95
N GLU A 88 -4.09 29.69 -9.12
CA GLU A 88 -5.32 29.59 -9.89
C GLU A 88 -5.29 28.38 -10.82
N ALA A 89 -6.41 27.67 -10.94
CA ALA A 89 -6.55 26.51 -11.81
C ALA A 89 -7.97 26.38 -12.37
N ASP A 90 -8.09 25.80 -13.56
CA ASP A 90 -9.38 25.42 -14.15
C ASP A 90 -9.97 24.19 -13.47
N SER A 91 -9.11 23.32 -12.91
CA SER A 91 -9.51 22.09 -12.22
C SER A 91 -8.48 21.73 -11.16
N VAL A 92 -8.92 21.09 -10.08
CA VAL A 92 -8.06 20.60 -8.99
C VAL A 92 -8.30 19.11 -8.78
N ILE A 93 -7.22 18.34 -8.69
CA ILE A 93 -7.25 16.92 -8.33
C ILE A 93 -6.56 16.75 -6.98
N LEU A 94 -7.30 16.32 -5.97
CA LEU A 94 -6.77 16.01 -4.64
C LEU A 94 -6.34 14.53 -4.60
N THR A 95 -5.06 14.29 -4.39
CA THR A 95 -4.47 12.95 -4.26
C THR A 95 -3.95 12.67 -2.85
N THR A 96 -4.27 13.55 -1.91
CA THR A 96 -3.92 13.41 -0.50
C THR A 96 -4.82 12.36 0.19
N PRO A 97 -4.40 11.80 1.35
CA PRO A 97 -5.28 10.98 2.18
C PRO A 97 -6.60 11.70 2.47
N SER A 98 -7.72 10.94 2.59
CA SER A 98 -9.05 11.54 2.70
C SER A 98 -9.20 12.49 3.89
N TYR A 99 -8.56 12.21 5.02
CA TYR A 99 -8.59 13.10 6.20
C TYR A 99 -7.86 14.44 5.94
N VAL A 100 -6.80 14.43 5.11
CA VAL A 100 -6.13 15.66 4.66
C VAL A 100 -7.00 16.40 3.65
N SER A 101 -7.56 15.67 2.67
CA SER A 101 -8.51 16.26 1.71
C SER A 101 -9.72 16.86 2.42
N ALA A 102 -10.20 16.24 3.51
CA ALA A 102 -11.30 16.76 4.32
C ALA A 102 -10.99 18.18 4.85
N SER A 103 -9.81 18.38 5.44
CA SER A 103 -9.42 19.70 5.95
C SER A 103 -9.24 20.73 4.84
N ILE A 104 -8.75 20.32 3.66
CA ILE A 104 -8.56 21.23 2.50
C ILE A 104 -9.90 21.73 1.95
N VAL A 105 -10.95 20.89 1.94
CA VAL A 105 -12.25 21.24 1.38
C VAL A 105 -13.27 21.74 2.40
N GLU A 106 -12.92 21.80 3.68
CA GLU A 106 -13.84 22.11 4.77
C GLU A 106 -14.58 23.42 4.59
N THR A 107 -13.84 24.49 4.26
CA THR A 107 -14.40 25.82 4.04
C THR A 107 -15.29 25.90 2.81
N MET A 108 -15.02 25.08 1.80
CA MET A 108 -15.78 25.03 0.55
C MET A 108 -17.07 24.21 0.69
N ASN A 109 -16.96 23.04 1.33
CA ASN A 109 -18.09 22.11 1.46
C ASN A 109 -17.95 21.23 2.71
N ASN A 110 -18.52 21.68 3.81
CA ASN A 110 -18.46 20.96 5.08
C ASN A 110 -19.04 19.55 4.98
N LYS A 111 -20.09 19.33 4.20
CA LYS A 111 -20.67 17.98 4.02
C LYS A 111 -19.71 17.01 3.32
N LEU A 112 -18.96 17.48 2.32
CA LEU A 112 -17.92 16.71 1.67
C LEU A 112 -16.78 16.44 2.65
N ALA A 113 -16.37 17.41 3.45
CA ALA A 113 -15.34 17.26 4.47
C ALA A 113 -15.72 16.19 5.51
N GLU A 114 -16.97 16.22 6.02
CA GLU A 114 -17.48 15.18 6.93
C GLU A 114 -17.40 13.77 6.31
N LEU A 115 -17.81 13.61 5.06
CA LEU A 115 -17.78 12.32 4.35
C LEU A 115 -16.34 11.82 4.16
N LEU A 116 -15.42 12.68 3.74
CA LEU A 116 -14.01 12.34 3.57
C LEU A 116 -13.36 12.00 4.91
N GLY A 117 -13.65 12.77 5.97
CA GLY A 117 -13.15 12.53 7.32
C GLY A 117 -13.70 11.26 7.97
N SER A 118 -14.87 10.77 7.52
CA SER A 118 -15.46 9.52 8.01
C SER A 118 -14.75 8.26 7.49
N ILE A 119 -13.88 8.38 6.48
CA ILE A 119 -13.12 7.26 5.93
C ILE A 119 -12.02 6.87 6.91
N ARG A 120 -12.18 5.73 7.55
CA ARG A 120 -11.21 5.22 8.54
C ARG A 120 -10.01 4.57 7.85
N TYR A 121 -8.84 4.86 8.38
CA TYR A 121 -7.57 4.28 7.95
C TYR A 121 -7.07 3.25 8.97
N ALA A 122 -6.34 2.25 8.47
CA ALA A 122 -5.55 1.35 9.29
C ALA A 122 -4.08 1.78 9.21
N SER A 123 -3.41 1.83 10.34
CA SER A 123 -1.97 2.02 10.38
C SER A 123 -1.27 0.68 10.25
N MET A 124 -0.17 0.68 9.50
CA MET A 124 0.66 -0.50 9.28
C MET A 124 2.13 -0.12 9.35
N ALA A 125 2.95 -1.02 9.85
CA ALA A 125 4.39 -0.96 9.77
C ALA A 125 4.92 -2.04 8.81
N PHE A 126 6.04 -1.74 8.17
CA PHE A 126 6.79 -2.69 7.37
C PHE A 126 8.22 -2.77 7.89
N VAL A 127 8.67 -3.98 8.15
CA VAL A 127 10.05 -4.25 8.53
C VAL A 127 10.68 -5.15 7.46
N VAL A 128 11.84 -4.76 6.96
CA VAL A 128 12.62 -5.58 6.02
C VAL A 128 13.78 -6.18 6.78
N PHE A 129 13.78 -7.50 6.90
CA PHE A 129 14.88 -8.26 7.46
C PHE A 129 15.81 -8.72 6.34
N ALA A 130 17.10 -8.60 6.56
CA ALA A 130 18.16 -9.11 5.69
C ALA A 130 18.96 -10.19 6.45
N PHE A 131 18.89 -11.42 5.97
CA PHE A 131 19.60 -12.55 6.55
C PHE A 131 20.69 -13.04 5.58
N PRO A 132 21.83 -13.57 6.08
CA PRO A 132 22.75 -14.26 5.20
C PRO A 132 22.03 -15.44 4.49
N SER A 133 22.11 -15.50 3.17
CA SER A 133 21.35 -16.50 2.39
C SER A 133 21.70 -17.94 2.75
N LYS A 134 22.92 -18.18 3.26
CA LYS A 134 23.35 -19.49 3.77
C LYS A 134 22.58 -19.97 5.01
N ASP A 135 21.99 -19.05 5.77
CA ASP A 135 21.30 -19.33 7.03
C ASP A 135 19.78 -19.47 6.83
N ILE A 136 19.28 -19.24 5.61
CA ILE A 136 17.85 -19.32 5.28
C ILE A 136 17.65 -20.38 4.20
N CYS A 137 16.75 -21.34 4.44
CA CYS A 137 16.34 -22.28 3.42
C CYS A 137 15.65 -21.55 2.25
N PRO A 138 15.89 -21.96 0.99
CA PRO A 138 15.16 -21.43 -0.14
C PRO A 138 13.64 -21.60 0.04
N PHE A 139 12.90 -20.52 -0.20
CA PHE A 139 11.44 -20.55 -0.16
C PHE A 139 10.87 -20.85 -1.53
N ASP A 140 9.90 -21.77 -1.59
CA ASP A 140 9.06 -21.95 -2.78
C ASP A 140 7.79 -21.11 -2.62
N GLY A 141 7.70 -20.05 -3.44
CA GLY A 141 6.58 -19.11 -3.42
C GLY A 141 6.97 -17.66 -3.20
N SER A 142 5.99 -16.82 -2.85
CA SER A 142 6.14 -15.37 -2.74
C SER A 142 5.96 -14.83 -1.31
N GLY A 143 5.50 -15.67 -0.38
CA GLY A 143 5.21 -15.29 1.00
C GLY A 143 3.93 -15.91 1.54
N PHE A 144 3.51 -15.47 2.71
CA PHE A 144 2.30 -15.92 3.38
C PHE A 144 1.54 -14.78 4.07
N LEU A 145 0.25 -15.03 4.32
CA LEU A 145 -0.62 -14.16 5.11
C LEU A 145 -0.92 -14.83 6.45
N VAL A 146 -1.04 -14.03 7.49
CA VAL A 146 -1.37 -14.49 8.84
C VAL A 146 -2.84 -14.18 9.13
N ALA A 147 -3.60 -15.20 9.48
CA ALA A 147 -5.00 -15.04 9.85
C ALA A 147 -5.12 -14.24 11.17
N LYS A 148 -6.18 -13.42 11.28
CA LYS A 148 -6.43 -12.62 12.51
C LYS A 148 -6.58 -13.51 13.75
N SER A 149 -7.09 -14.75 13.58
CA SER A 149 -7.28 -15.73 14.64
C SER A 149 -5.99 -16.19 15.31
N GLU A 150 -4.83 -16.06 14.65
CA GLU A 150 -3.53 -16.41 15.22
C GLU A 150 -3.06 -15.44 16.31
N GLY A 151 -3.66 -14.25 16.39
CA GLY A 151 -3.36 -13.26 17.42
C GLY A 151 -2.00 -12.57 17.28
N LEU A 152 -1.22 -12.90 16.23
CA LEU A 152 0.09 -12.35 15.99
C LEU A 152 -0.01 -10.87 15.57
N LEU A 153 1.06 -10.11 15.85
CA LEU A 153 1.23 -8.74 15.37
C LEU A 153 1.49 -8.73 13.87
N MET A 154 2.28 -9.70 13.41
CA MET A 154 2.54 -9.93 11.99
C MET A 154 1.25 -10.24 11.23
N THR A 155 1.10 -9.63 10.05
CA THR A 155 -0.06 -9.84 9.17
C THR A 155 0.30 -10.53 7.87
N ALA A 156 1.54 -10.38 7.44
CA ALA A 156 2.07 -11.02 6.24
C ALA A 156 3.59 -11.04 6.27
N CYS A 157 4.18 -12.02 5.60
CA CYS A 157 5.59 -12.03 5.25
C CYS A 157 5.75 -12.25 3.75
N SER A 158 6.42 -11.34 3.05
CA SER A 158 6.80 -11.48 1.64
C SER A 158 8.25 -11.91 1.53
N TRP A 159 8.49 -12.95 0.74
CA TRP A 159 9.82 -13.44 0.42
C TRP A 159 10.37 -12.67 -0.77
N SER A 160 10.92 -11.46 -0.47
CA SER A 160 11.30 -10.49 -1.51
C SER A 160 12.36 -11.04 -2.45
N SER A 161 13.33 -11.79 -1.95
CA SER A 161 14.38 -12.40 -2.77
C SER A 161 13.88 -13.52 -3.69
N SER A 162 12.82 -14.25 -3.31
CA SER A 162 12.20 -15.26 -4.18
C SER A 162 11.23 -14.64 -5.18
N LYS A 163 10.63 -13.49 -4.82
CA LYS A 163 9.64 -12.79 -5.64
C LYS A 163 10.26 -11.95 -6.76
N TRP A 164 11.45 -11.39 -6.53
CA TRP A 164 12.09 -10.43 -7.41
C TRP A 164 13.50 -10.90 -7.78
N GLU A 165 13.71 -11.19 -9.06
CA GLU A 165 14.97 -11.73 -9.58
C GLU A 165 16.19 -10.87 -9.21
N HIS A 166 16.08 -9.53 -9.32
CA HIS A 166 17.17 -8.61 -8.98
C HIS A 166 17.54 -8.59 -7.49
N LEU A 167 16.70 -9.16 -6.60
CA LEU A 167 16.99 -9.37 -5.17
C LEU A 167 17.47 -10.79 -4.87
N GLY A 168 17.32 -11.76 -5.81
CA GLY A 168 17.58 -13.17 -5.59
C GLY A 168 19.06 -13.59 -5.67
N ASN A 169 19.93 -12.80 -6.32
CA ASN A 169 21.33 -13.14 -6.59
C ASN A 169 22.31 -12.45 -5.64
N ARG A 170 21.97 -12.36 -4.36
CA ARG A 170 22.81 -11.70 -3.35
C ARG A 170 23.14 -12.67 -2.23
N ASP A 171 24.20 -12.37 -1.49
CA ASP A 171 24.56 -13.08 -0.26
C ASP A 171 23.53 -12.92 0.87
N LEU A 172 22.51 -12.09 0.64
CA LEU A 172 21.44 -11.77 1.55
C LEU A 172 20.08 -12.17 1.01
N THR A 173 19.28 -12.78 1.88
CA THR A 173 17.84 -13.05 1.68
C THR A 173 17.02 -11.99 2.39
N PHE A 174 16.12 -11.33 1.65
CA PHE A 174 15.25 -10.28 2.15
C PHE A 174 13.84 -10.79 2.40
N LEU A 175 13.38 -10.64 3.65
CA LEU A 175 12.01 -10.88 4.07
C LEU A 175 11.36 -9.55 4.43
N ARG A 176 10.21 -9.23 3.83
CA ARG A 176 9.43 -8.04 4.21
C ARG A 176 8.23 -8.47 5.02
N VAL A 177 8.23 -8.12 6.30
CA VAL A 177 7.16 -8.40 7.24
C VAL A 177 6.26 -7.19 7.37
N SER A 178 4.95 -7.41 7.33
CA SER A 178 3.92 -6.41 7.59
C SER A 178 3.34 -6.63 8.97
N ALA A 179 3.12 -5.56 9.73
CA ALA A 179 2.46 -5.58 11.03
C ALA A 179 1.36 -4.50 11.09
N GLY A 180 0.32 -4.74 11.88
CA GLY A 180 -0.85 -3.87 11.97
C GLY A 180 -1.97 -4.26 11.02
N ARG A 181 -3.19 -3.94 11.44
CA ARG A 181 -4.43 -4.20 10.68
C ARG A 181 -5.55 -3.28 11.17
N PHE A 182 -6.63 -3.25 10.44
CA PHE A 182 -7.81 -2.51 10.88
C PHE A 182 -8.32 -3.04 12.24
N ASP A 183 -8.61 -2.13 13.18
CA ASP A 183 -8.99 -2.41 14.57
C ASP A 183 -7.91 -3.12 15.41
N ASP A 184 -6.64 -2.98 15.06
CA ASP A 184 -5.50 -3.45 15.84
C ASP A 184 -4.38 -2.40 15.76
N ASP A 185 -4.27 -1.59 16.78
CA ASP A 185 -3.34 -0.46 16.89
C ASP A 185 -2.07 -0.79 17.68
N ARG A 186 -1.88 -2.05 18.09
CA ARG A 186 -0.70 -2.48 18.87
C ARG A 186 0.62 -2.01 18.27
N VAL A 187 0.72 -2.02 16.93
CA VAL A 187 1.91 -1.59 16.20
C VAL A 187 2.27 -0.11 16.44
N LEU A 188 1.30 0.73 16.82
CA LEU A 188 1.51 2.15 17.06
C LEU A 188 2.09 2.46 18.46
N HIS A 189 2.08 1.46 19.33
CA HIS A 189 2.50 1.59 20.74
C HIS A 189 3.88 1.00 21.00
N LEU A 190 4.50 0.40 19.98
CA LEU A 190 5.83 -0.19 20.04
C LEU A 190 6.86 0.79 19.48
N ASP A 191 8.02 0.83 20.08
CA ASP A 191 9.19 1.41 19.43
C ASP A 191 9.81 0.46 18.40
N ASP A 192 10.81 0.92 17.66
CA ASP A 192 11.41 0.14 16.57
C ASP A 192 12.07 -1.15 17.09
N ASP A 193 12.73 -1.12 18.25
CA ASP A 193 13.41 -2.29 18.82
C ASP A 193 12.40 -3.33 19.31
N GLU A 194 11.33 -2.89 19.96
CA GLU A 194 10.21 -3.73 20.39
C GLU A 194 9.50 -4.38 19.19
N LEU A 195 9.23 -3.57 18.14
CA LEU A 195 8.62 -4.06 16.91
C LEU A 195 9.49 -5.13 16.24
N ILE A 196 10.78 -4.84 16.06
CA ILE A 196 11.74 -5.76 15.43
C ILE A 196 11.84 -7.06 16.22
N SER A 197 12.01 -6.98 17.55
CA SER A 197 12.13 -8.16 18.40
C SER A 197 10.87 -9.02 18.40
N THR A 198 9.69 -8.40 18.42
CA THR A 198 8.41 -9.09 18.35
C THR A 198 8.25 -9.84 17.02
N LEU A 199 8.51 -9.15 15.89
CA LEU A 199 8.37 -9.76 14.58
C LEU A 199 9.40 -10.88 14.31
N LEU A 200 10.62 -10.74 14.82
CA LEU A 200 11.62 -11.83 14.76
C LEU A 200 11.19 -13.04 15.58
N GLY A 201 10.61 -12.83 16.76
CA GLY A 201 10.05 -13.89 17.58
C GLY A 201 8.90 -14.63 16.87
N GLU A 202 8.00 -13.87 16.24
CA GLU A 202 6.87 -14.44 15.49
C GLU A 202 7.29 -15.17 14.20
N LEU A 203 8.40 -14.76 13.57
CA LEU A 203 8.97 -15.49 12.42
C LEU A 203 9.62 -16.82 12.80
N SER A 204 9.90 -17.04 14.09
CA SER A 204 10.57 -18.25 14.59
C SER A 204 9.58 -19.33 15.03
N LEU A 205 8.27 -19.08 14.99
CA LEU A 205 7.20 -20.02 15.30
C LEU A 205 6.94 -20.98 14.14
#